data_9dea9c557ecf2cf6a893362dbcecc2fe
#
_entry.id   9dea9c557ecf2cf6a893362dbcecc2fe
#
_cell.length_a   1.000
_cell.length_b   1.000
_cell.length_c   1.000
_cell.angle_alpha   90.00
_cell.angle_beta   90.00
_cell.angle_gamma   90.00
#
_symmetry.space_group_name_H-M   'P 1'
#
loop_
_entity.id
_entity.type
_entity.pdbx_description
1 polymer ?
#
loop_
_entity_poly.entity_id
_entity_poly.type
_entity_poly.pdbx_seq_one_letter_code
_entity_poly.pdbx_strand_id
1 'polypeptide(L)'
;MLWNIDLTLVDVVKVTRAAYAEAFATITGRPLVQLPQMAGRTEPEVFFDALALNGVSLRDPAESERLLAPFGAELATSLAARRDLLTTEGQLLPGAAESLAAVAQLPDVVQSVLTGSSRPNAALKLRAFGLDRYVDLTVGGFAGSDPYPKGALLRVTRQRAEEKYQVAFTDRATVYVADSPRDVEAARAGGARSLAVASGRASSAELRDAGADAVLPDLTDPAALTAFITADPA
;
A
#
# COMPACT_ATOMS: atom_id res chain seq x y z
N MET A 1 12.80 4.86 3.68
CA MET A 1 12.17 3.53 3.80
C MET A 1 10.67 3.65 3.63
N LEU A 2 10.08 2.92 2.69
CA LEU A 2 8.64 2.93 2.40
C LEU A 2 8.07 1.52 2.56
N TRP A 3 6.90 1.40 3.18
CA TRP A 3 6.23 0.13 3.39
C TRP A 3 4.89 0.08 2.65
N ASN A 4 4.62 -0.99 1.91
CA ASN A 4 3.25 -1.35 1.59
C ASN A 4 2.55 -1.82 2.87
N ILE A 5 1.22 -1.77 2.91
CA ILE A 5 0.43 -2.13 4.09
C ILE A 5 -0.25 -3.49 3.91
N ASP A 6 -1.17 -3.56 2.96
CA ASP A 6 -1.98 -4.76 2.74
C ASP A 6 -1.12 -5.91 2.20
N LEU A 7 -1.21 -7.08 2.81
CA LEU A 7 -0.45 -8.30 2.51
C LEU A 7 1.08 -8.17 2.67
N THR A 8 1.57 -7.02 3.15
CA THR A 8 2.98 -6.82 3.54
C THR A 8 3.11 -6.74 5.06
N LEU A 9 2.35 -5.87 5.70
CA LEU A 9 2.34 -5.69 7.16
C LEU A 9 1.12 -6.34 7.83
N VAL A 10 -0.03 -6.25 7.18
CA VAL A 10 -1.30 -6.78 7.70
C VAL A 10 -2.10 -7.49 6.60
N ASP A 11 -2.84 -8.52 6.97
CA ASP A 11 -3.87 -9.11 6.11
C ASP A 11 -5.26 -8.75 6.67
N VAL A 12 -5.88 -7.76 6.03
CA VAL A 12 -7.24 -7.30 6.31
C VAL A 12 -8.11 -7.35 5.06
N VAL A 13 -7.72 -8.20 4.10
CA VAL A 13 -8.38 -8.30 2.78
C VAL A 13 -9.87 -8.58 2.90
N LYS A 14 -10.28 -9.46 3.82
CA LYS A 14 -11.70 -9.79 4.02
C LYS A 14 -12.52 -8.57 4.42
N VAL A 15 -12.03 -7.79 5.38
CA VAL A 15 -12.69 -6.58 5.88
C VAL A 15 -12.71 -5.48 4.81
N THR A 16 -11.59 -5.29 4.13
CA THR A 16 -11.48 -4.31 3.04
C THR A 16 -12.44 -4.65 1.90
N ARG A 17 -12.57 -5.94 1.52
CA ARG A 17 -13.51 -6.35 0.47
C ARG A 17 -14.97 -6.09 0.85
N ALA A 18 -15.34 -6.31 2.12
CA ALA A 18 -16.69 -6.03 2.61
C ALA A 18 -16.99 -4.51 2.57
N ALA A 19 -16.04 -3.68 3.01
CA ALA A 19 -16.16 -2.22 2.91
C ALA A 19 -16.26 -1.74 1.46
N TYR A 20 -15.47 -2.34 0.57
CA TYR A 20 -15.51 -2.05 -0.87
C TYR A 20 -16.86 -2.37 -1.49
N ALA A 21 -17.44 -3.54 -1.15
CA ALA A 21 -18.74 -3.97 -1.67
C ALA A 21 -19.86 -3.02 -1.24
N GLU A 22 -19.85 -2.59 0.01
CA GLU A 22 -20.82 -1.61 0.53
C GLU A 22 -20.66 -0.24 -0.15
N ALA A 23 -19.45 0.31 -0.17
CA ALA A 23 -19.19 1.59 -0.81
C ALA A 23 -19.57 1.59 -2.30
N PHE A 24 -19.23 0.52 -3.01
CA PHE A 24 -19.60 0.36 -4.41
C PHE A 24 -21.12 0.35 -4.60
N ALA A 25 -21.84 -0.43 -3.78
CA ALA A 25 -23.30 -0.51 -3.86
C ALA A 25 -23.96 0.84 -3.54
N THR A 26 -23.49 1.54 -2.52
CA THR A 26 -23.99 2.88 -2.15
C THR A 26 -23.84 3.88 -3.29
N ILE A 27 -22.67 3.89 -3.93
CA ILE A 27 -22.35 4.90 -4.95
C ILE A 27 -22.96 4.58 -6.31
N THR A 28 -23.00 3.30 -6.68
CA THR A 28 -23.48 2.89 -8.03
C THR A 28 -24.92 2.45 -8.06
N GLY A 29 -25.55 2.19 -6.90
CA GLY A 29 -26.85 1.56 -6.79
C GLY A 29 -26.88 0.09 -7.22
N ARG A 30 -25.71 -0.57 -7.38
CA ARG A 30 -25.57 -1.93 -7.86
C ARG A 30 -24.68 -2.75 -6.92
N PRO A 31 -24.95 -4.05 -6.73
CA PRO A 31 -24.07 -4.89 -5.93
C PRO A 31 -22.72 -5.09 -6.62
N LEU A 32 -21.65 -5.16 -5.83
CA LEU A 32 -20.33 -5.56 -6.31
C LEU A 32 -20.27 -7.09 -6.44
N VAL A 33 -20.44 -7.60 -7.64
CA VAL A 33 -20.40 -9.05 -7.93
C VAL A 33 -18.96 -9.52 -8.18
N GLN A 34 -18.19 -8.72 -8.92
CA GLN A 34 -16.80 -9.01 -9.26
C GLN A 34 -15.89 -7.90 -8.75
N LEU A 35 -14.97 -8.25 -7.85
CA LEU A 35 -13.93 -7.34 -7.38
C LEU A 35 -12.62 -7.63 -8.14
N PRO A 36 -12.00 -6.63 -8.77
CA PRO A 36 -10.70 -6.78 -9.41
C PRO A 36 -9.60 -7.18 -8.41
N GLN A 37 -8.46 -7.64 -8.93
CA GLN A 37 -7.28 -7.82 -8.11
C GLN A 37 -6.83 -6.47 -7.53
N MET A 38 -6.55 -6.43 -6.23
CA MET A 38 -6.17 -5.20 -5.52
C MET A 38 -4.66 -5.07 -5.32
N ALA A 39 -3.92 -6.19 -5.32
CA ALA A 39 -2.49 -6.21 -5.03
C ALA A 39 -1.69 -5.29 -5.98
N GLY A 40 -0.86 -4.44 -5.42
CA GLY A 40 -0.02 -3.49 -6.16
C GLY A 40 -0.78 -2.34 -6.83
N ARG A 41 -2.07 -2.17 -6.55
CA ARG A 41 -2.92 -1.15 -7.19
C ARG A 41 -3.44 -0.13 -6.19
N THR A 42 -3.87 1.01 -6.69
CA THR A 42 -4.52 2.07 -5.91
C THR A 42 -6.03 1.87 -5.86
N GLU A 43 -6.68 2.37 -4.81
CA GLU A 43 -8.15 2.33 -4.67
C GLU A 43 -8.88 2.90 -5.91
N PRO A 44 -8.44 4.02 -6.53
CA PRO A 44 -9.02 4.51 -7.79
C PRO A 44 -8.92 3.51 -8.95
N GLU A 45 -7.75 2.91 -9.19
CA GLU A 45 -7.57 1.92 -10.26
C GLU A 45 -8.50 0.72 -10.08
N VAL A 46 -8.64 0.24 -8.84
CA VAL A 46 -9.54 -0.87 -8.52
C VAL A 46 -11.00 -0.45 -8.71
N PHE A 47 -11.37 0.79 -8.36
CA PHE A 47 -12.72 1.30 -8.53
C PHE A 47 -13.14 1.37 -10.01
N PHE A 48 -12.29 1.93 -10.87
CA PHE A 48 -12.60 2.01 -12.31
C PHE A 48 -12.75 0.64 -12.95
N ASP A 49 -11.89 -0.32 -12.63
CA ASP A 49 -12.05 -1.69 -13.11
C ASP A 49 -13.31 -2.36 -12.53
N ALA A 50 -13.64 -2.08 -11.26
CA ALA A 50 -14.85 -2.61 -10.66
C ALA A 50 -16.11 -2.11 -11.37
N LEU A 51 -16.15 -0.83 -11.78
CA LEU A 51 -17.26 -0.30 -12.60
C LEU A 51 -17.41 -1.11 -13.90
N ALA A 52 -16.32 -1.31 -14.64
CA ALA A 52 -16.32 -2.05 -15.90
C ALA A 52 -16.75 -3.51 -15.72
N LEU A 53 -16.17 -4.22 -14.73
CA LEU A 53 -16.46 -5.64 -14.47
C LEU A 53 -17.89 -5.89 -13.99
N ASN A 54 -18.54 -4.90 -13.37
CA ASN A 54 -19.92 -5.02 -12.89
C ASN A 54 -20.95 -4.35 -13.80
N GLY A 55 -20.57 -4.05 -15.05
CA GLY A 55 -21.46 -3.55 -16.07
C GLY A 55 -22.06 -2.17 -15.75
N VAL A 56 -21.32 -1.36 -14.97
CA VAL A 56 -21.69 0.05 -14.76
C VAL A 56 -21.21 0.85 -15.95
N SER A 57 -22.07 0.93 -16.96
CA SER A 57 -21.80 1.74 -18.16
C SER A 57 -22.04 3.21 -17.84
N LEU A 58 -20.99 3.99 -17.86
CA LEU A 58 -21.05 5.43 -17.70
C LEU A 58 -21.08 6.07 -19.10
N ARG A 59 -21.85 7.15 -19.23
CA ARG A 59 -22.06 7.82 -20.53
C ARG A 59 -20.82 8.58 -21.00
N ASP A 60 -19.96 8.95 -20.07
CA ASP A 60 -18.82 9.81 -20.27
C ASP A 60 -17.71 9.41 -19.26
N PRO A 61 -16.43 9.34 -19.65
CA PRO A 61 -15.31 9.16 -18.72
C PRO A 61 -15.32 10.13 -17.54
N ALA A 62 -15.75 11.38 -17.75
CA ALA A 62 -15.89 12.37 -16.67
C ALA A 62 -16.95 11.99 -15.63
N GLU A 63 -17.90 11.09 -15.96
CA GLU A 63 -18.86 10.58 -14.97
C GLU A 63 -18.20 9.62 -13.99
N SER A 64 -17.28 8.78 -14.44
CA SER A 64 -16.50 7.89 -13.54
C SER A 64 -15.61 8.68 -12.58
N GLU A 65 -14.97 9.73 -13.08
CA GLU A 65 -14.15 10.61 -12.24
C GLU A 65 -14.98 11.32 -11.16
N ARG A 66 -16.19 11.76 -11.51
CA ARG A 66 -17.12 12.36 -10.54
C ARG A 66 -17.56 11.41 -9.43
N LEU A 67 -17.59 10.11 -9.69
CA LEU A 67 -17.92 9.10 -8.67
C LEU A 67 -16.75 8.77 -7.75
N LEU A 68 -15.51 9.04 -8.15
CA LEU A 68 -14.31 8.64 -7.42
C LEU A 68 -14.23 9.25 -6.02
N ALA A 69 -14.41 10.56 -5.89
CA ALA A 69 -14.32 11.23 -4.60
C ALA A 69 -15.45 10.80 -3.64
N PRO A 70 -16.74 10.73 -4.05
CA PRO A 70 -17.79 10.14 -3.22
C PRO A 70 -17.51 8.67 -2.84
N PHE A 71 -17.03 7.86 -3.78
CA PHE A 71 -16.66 6.47 -3.50
C PHE A 71 -15.54 6.38 -2.45
N GLY A 72 -14.49 7.17 -2.57
CA GLY A 72 -13.40 7.19 -1.59
C GLY A 72 -13.87 7.59 -0.19
N ALA A 73 -14.77 8.57 -0.09
CA ALA A 73 -15.37 8.99 1.18
C ALA A 73 -16.24 7.87 1.80
N GLU A 74 -17.07 7.22 0.98
CA GLU A 74 -17.92 6.12 1.43
C GLU A 74 -17.09 4.90 1.83
N LEU A 75 -16.03 4.57 1.08
CA LEU A 75 -15.11 3.49 1.44
C LEU A 75 -14.43 3.75 2.78
N ALA A 76 -14.01 4.98 3.05
CA ALA A 76 -13.43 5.34 4.34
C ALA A 76 -14.46 5.21 5.48
N THR A 77 -15.68 5.64 5.26
CA THR A 77 -16.79 5.50 6.23
C THR A 77 -17.10 4.03 6.49
N SER A 78 -17.24 3.24 5.44
CA SER A 78 -17.56 1.80 5.53
C SER A 78 -16.44 1.01 6.21
N LEU A 79 -15.17 1.33 5.94
CA LEU A 79 -14.03 0.70 6.60
C LEU A 79 -13.94 1.12 8.08
N ALA A 80 -14.18 2.40 8.39
CA ALA A 80 -14.20 2.90 9.76
C ALA A 80 -15.29 2.26 10.62
N ALA A 81 -16.47 1.99 10.04
CA ALA A 81 -17.54 1.26 10.69
C ALA A 81 -17.15 -0.20 11.03
N ARG A 82 -16.15 -0.74 10.36
CA ARG A 82 -15.61 -2.11 10.53
C ARG A 82 -14.28 -2.17 11.28
N ARG A 83 -13.89 -1.08 11.95
CA ARG A 83 -12.58 -0.96 12.60
C ARG A 83 -12.26 -2.14 13.53
N ASP A 84 -13.25 -2.61 14.29
CA ASP A 84 -13.05 -3.69 15.26
C ASP A 84 -12.85 -5.05 14.55
N LEU A 85 -13.37 -5.20 13.32
CA LEU A 85 -13.15 -6.37 12.50
C LEU A 85 -11.72 -6.46 11.93
N LEU A 86 -10.99 -5.35 11.86
CA LEU A 86 -9.61 -5.37 11.38
C LEU A 86 -8.72 -6.30 12.20
N THR A 87 -8.92 -6.37 13.51
CA THR A 87 -8.16 -7.25 14.41
C THR A 87 -8.83 -8.59 14.68
N THR A 88 -10.16 -8.68 14.55
CA THR A 88 -10.89 -9.93 14.83
C THR A 88 -11.06 -10.83 13.61
N GLU A 89 -11.06 -10.26 12.40
CA GLU A 89 -11.14 -10.99 11.13
C GLU A 89 -9.92 -10.79 10.23
N GLY A 90 -9.02 -9.90 10.60
CA GLY A 90 -7.71 -9.70 9.99
C GLY A 90 -6.60 -10.11 10.94
N GLN A 91 -5.36 -9.97 10.47
CA GLN A 91 -4.18 -10.34 11.25
C GLN A 91 -2.98 -9.44 10.94
N LEU A 92 -2.13 -9.28 11.93
CA LEU A 92 -0.77 -8.79 11.76
C LEU A 92 0.05 -9.90 11.09
N LEU A 93 0.80 -9.57 10.04
CA LEU A 93 1.63 -10.57 9.38
C LEU A 93 2.91 -10.85 10.18
N PRO A 94 3.45 -12.10 10.11
CA PRO A 94 4.61 -12.51 10.89
C PRO A 94 5.82 -11.59 10.68
N GLY A 95 6.42 -11.14 11.78
CA GLY A 95 7.62 -10.28 11.78
C GLY A 95 7.39 -8.82 11.42
N ALA A 96 6.16 -8.40 11.09
CA ALA A 96 5.89 -7.03 10.63
C ALA A 96 6.18 -5.98 11.71
N ALA A 97 5.74 -6.19 12.95
CA ALA A 97 5.99 -5.25 14.04
C ALA A 97 7.47 -5.24 14.45
N GLU A 98 8.11 -6.40 14.51
CA GLU A 98 9.52 -6.57 14.84
C GLU A 98 10.42 -5.91 13.79
N SER A 99 10.09 -6.06 12.51
CA SER A 99 10.82 -5.43 11.41
C SER A 99 10.69 -3.91 11.42
N LEU A 100 9.48 -3.38 11.63
CA LEU A 100 9.28 -1.94 11.79
C LEU A 100 10.06 -1.39 13.00
N ALA A 101 10.04 -2.11 14.13
CA ALA A 101 10.77 -1.73 15.33
C ALA A 101 12.29 -1.78 15.11
N ALA A 102 12.81 -2.80 14.41
CA ALA A 102 14.23 -2.91 14.11
C ALA A 102 14.71 -1.76 13.20
N VAL A 103 13.96 -1.42 12.17
CA VAL A 103 14.28 -0.29 11.28
C VAL A 103 14.21 1.04 12.03
N ALA A 104 13.33 1.18 13.03
CA ALA A 104 13.26 2.38 13.87
C ALA A 104 14.51 2.61 14.74
N GLN A 105 15.37 1.60 14.91
CA GLN A 105 16.64 1.71 15.62
C GLN A 105 17.81 2.11 14.71
N LEU A 106 17.61 2.10 13.39
CA LEU A 106 18.66 2.49 12.46
C LEU A 106 18.81 4.02 12.45
N PRO A 107 20.05 4.53 12.62
CA PRO A 107 20.30 5.96 12.48
C PRO A 107 20.00 6.40 11.05
N ASP A 108 19.56 7.64 10.90
CA ASP A 108 19.36 8.31 9.61
C ASP A 108 18.34 7.63 8.67
N VAL A 109 17.47 6.77 9.21
CA VAL A 109 16.40 6.11 8.45
C VAL A 109 15.04 6.69 8.81
N VAL A 110 14.38 7.29 7.82
CA VAL A 110 12.98 7.71 7.93
C VAL A 110 12.09 6.58 7.42
N GLN A 111 11.09 6.20 8.20
CA GLN A 111 10.08 5.22 7.82
C GLN A 111 8.76 5.92 7.47
N SER A 112 8.19 5.56 6.33
CA SER A 112 6.85 5.97 5.91
C SER A 112 6.16 4.85 5.13
N VAL A 113 5.03 5.13 4.52
CA VAL A 113 4.27 4.16 3.73
C VAL A 113 4.15 4.60 2.28
N LEU A 114 4.02 3.60 1.39
CA LEU A 114 3.58 3.77 0.03
C LEU A 114 2.48 2.73 -0.22
N THR A 115 1.25 3.16 -0.26
CA THR A 115 0.10 2.26 -0.32
C THR A 115 -0.93 2.68 -1.35
N GLY A 116 -1.65 1.69 -1.89
CA GLY A 116 -2.80 1.95 -2.74
C GLY A 116 -4.06 2.39 -2.00
N SER A 117 -4.02 2.42 -0.68
CA SER A 117 -5.11 2.93 0.13
C SER A 117 -5.08 4.45 0.26
N SER A 118 -6.24 5.06 0.44
CA SER A 118 -6.34 6.46 0.86
C SER A 118 -5.73 6.65 2.26
N ARG A 119 -5.31 7.87 2.57
CA ARG A 119 -4.68 8.18 3.86
C ARG A 119 -5.53 7.80 5.09
N PRO A 120 -6.85 8.07 5.14
CA PRO A 120 -7.69 7.62 6.25
C PRO A 120 -7.70 6.10 6.42
N ASN A 121 -7.82 5.36 5.31
CA ASN A 121 -7.86 3.90 5.31
C ASN A 121 -6.52 3.29 5.76
N ALA A 122 -5.42 3.82 5.26
CA ALA A 122 -4.07 3.41 5.66
C ALA A 122 -3.82 3.65 7.15
N ALA A 123 -4.14 4.84 7.64
CA ALA A 123 -3.99 5.19 9.06
C ALA A 123 -4.86 4.31 9.96
N LEU A 124 -6.08 3.99 9.55
CA LEU A 124 -6.98 3.12 10.30
C LEU A 124 -6.40 1.70 10.43
N LYS A 125 -5.92 1.13 9.31
CA LYS A 125 -5.29 -0.21 9.29
C LYS A 125 -4.06 -0.27 10.19
N LEU A 126 -3.17 0.70 10.08
CA LEU A 126 -1.94 0.73 10.89
C LEU A 126 -2.24 0.89 12.38
N ARG A 127 -3.18 1.78 12.76
CA ARG A 127 -3.60 1.98 14.15
C ARG A 127 -4.23 0.76 14.77
N ALA A 128 -5.01 -0.01 14.00
CA ALA A 128 -5.65 -1.23 14.49
C ALA A 128 -4.62 -2.24 15.05
N PHE A 129 -3.41 -2.24 14.50
CA PHE A 129 -2.32 -3.12 14.93
C PHE A 129 -1.17 -2.38 15.66
N GLY A 130 -1.35 -1.10 15.97
CA GLY A 130 -0.36 -0.29 16.70
C GLY A 130 0.93 -0.04 15.91
N LEU A 131 0.87 -0.08 14.57
CA LEU A 131 2.03 0.10 13.69
C LEU A 131 2.28 1.56 13.32
N ASP A 132 1.29 2.43 13.48
CA ASP A 132 1.36 3.86 13.13
C ASP A 132 2.45 4.62 13.89
N ARG A 133 2.86 4.13 15.07
CA ARG A 133 3.95 4.69 15.86
C ARG A 133 5.34 4.58 15.22
N TYR A 134 5.51 3.70 14.24
CA TYR A 134 6.80 3.47 13.60
C TYR A 134 6.98 4.25 12.29
N VAL A 135 5.92 4.84 11.75
CA VAL A 135 5.92 5.44 10.42
C VAL A 135 5.44 6.89 10.44
N ASP A 136 6.09 7.73 9.66
CA ASP A 136 5.65 9.11 9.47
C ASP A 136 4.61 9.18 8.34
N LEU A 137 3.33 9.20 8.72
CA LEU A 137 2.23 9.31 7.78
C LEU A 137 2.12 10.71 7.12
N THR A 138 2.87 11.71 7.58
CA THR A 138 2.78 13.05 7.00
C THR A 138 3.49 13.14 5.65
N VAL A 139 4.48 12.27 5.41
CA VAL A 139 5.21 12.18 4.14
C VAL A 139 4.82 10.94 3.31
N GLY A 140 3.85 10.15 3.76
CA GLY A 140 3.43 8.92 3.08
C GLY A 140 2.85 9.15 1.69
N GLY A 141 2.95 8.11 0.85
CA GLY A 141 2.29 8.01 -0.45
C GLY A 141 0.97 7.26 -0.34
N PHE A 142 -0.12 7.93 -0.65
CA PHE A 142 -1.49 7.41 -0.53
C PHE A 142 -2.25 7.59 -1.83
N ALA A 143 -3.21 6.71 -2.11
CA ALA A 143 -4.17 6.97 -3.16
C ALA A 143 -4.95 8.26 -2.85
N GLY A 144 -5.04 9.14 -3.83
CA GLY A 144 -5.81 10.36 -3.77
C GLY A 144 -7.08 10.27 -4.63
N SER A 145 -7.69 11.43 -4.91
CA SER A 145 -8.77 11.55 -5.88
C SER A 145 -8.27 11.31 -7.31
N ASP A 146 -6.99 11.56 -7.58
CA ASP A 146 -6.38 11.31 -8.88
C ASP A 146 -5.83 9.88 -8.96
N PRO A 147 -6.04 9.16 -10.06
CA PRO A 147 -5.61 7.78 -10.23
C PRO A 147 -4.12 7.68 -10.57
N TYR A 148 -3.26 8.09 -9.66
CA TYR A 148 -1.82 7.97 -9.85
C TYR A 148 -1.37 6.51 -9.73
N PRO A 149 -0.54 6.00 -10.65
CA PRO A 149 0.15 4.74 -10.43
C PRO A 149 1.13 4.86 -9.25
N LYS A 150 1.33 3.76 -8.51
CA LYS A 150 2.19 3.76 -7.31
C LYS A 150 3.60 4.31 -7.56
N GLY A 151 4.19 4.08 -8.72
CA GLY A 151 5.50 4.63 -9.07
C GLY A 151 5.55 6.16 -9.09
N ALA A 152 4.45 6.83 -9.46
CA ALA A 152 4.34 8.27 -9.36
C ALA A 152 4.16 8.73 -7.91
N LEU A 153 3.36 8.00 -7.11
CA LEU A 153 3.22 8.26 -5.68
C LEU A 153 4.55 8.15 -4.94
N LEU A 154 5.42 7.23 -5.33
CA LEU A 154 6.75 7.07 -4.73
C LEU A 154 7.58 8.35 -4.87
N ARG A 155 7.62 8.94 -6.06
CA ARG A 155 8.34 10.20 -6.30
C ARG A 155 7.79 11.35 -5.46
N VAL A 156 6.48 11.48 -5.37
CA VAL A 156 5.82 12.49 -4.54
C VAL A 156 6.12 12.27 -3.05
N THR A 157 6.11 11.01 -2.59
CA THR A 157 6.45 10.65 -1.22
C THR A 157 7.88 11.04 -0.86
N ARG A 158 8.82 10.74 -1.76
CA ARG A 158 10.23 11.12 -1.59
C ARG A 158 10.40 12.63 -1.51
N GLN A 159 9.80 13.38 -2.43
CA GLN A 159 9.84 14.82 -2.41
C GLN A 159 9.30 15.41 -1.09
N ARG A 160 8.17 14.92 -0.60
CA ARG A 160 7.62 15.34 0.71
C ARG A 160 8.57 15.06 1.87
N ALA A 161 9.25 13.91 1.82
CA ALA A 161 10.23 13.56 2.84
C ALA A 161 11.45 14.49 2.76
N GLU A 162 11.98 14.79 1.57
CA GLU A 162 13.06 15.73 1.35
C GLU A 162 12.72 17.13 1.87
N GLU A 163 11.51 17.60 1.56
CA GLU A 163 11.01 18.90 2.04
C GLU A 163 10.88 18.95 3.58
N LYS A 164 10.37 17.86 4.19
CA LYS A 164 10.18 17.82 5.65
C LYS A 164 11.49 17.69 6.42
N TYR A 165 12.36 16.77 5.98
CA TYR A 165 13.57 16.43 6.69
C TYR A 165 14.78 17.24 6.27
N GLN A 166 14.67 18.06 5.20
CA GLN A 166 15.74 18.89 4.64
C GLN A 166 16.99 18.07 4.26
N VAL A 167 16.78 16.84 3.80
CA VAL A 167 17.81 15.89 3.37
C VAL A 167 17.39 15.29 2.04
N ALA A 168 18.33 15.16 1.09
CA ALA A 168 18.06 14.49 -0.16
C ALA A 168 17.97 12.96 0.02
N PHE A 169 16.90 12.37 -0.49
CA PHE A 169 16.72 10.92 -0.54
C PHE A 169 16.91 10.45 -1.99
N THR A 170 18.11 9.99 -2.32
CA THR A 170 18.42 9.49 -3.66
C THR A 170 17.62 8.21 -3.98
N ASP A 171 17.58 7.85 -5.26
CA ASP A 171 16.95 6.62 -5.72
C ASP A 171 17.47 5.39 -4.96
N ARG A 172 18.79 5.29 -4.81
CA ARG A 172 19.45 4.17 -4.12
C ARG A 172 19.26 4.18 -2.59
N ALA A 173 19.07 5.34 -1.98
CA ALA A 173 18.77 5.48 -0.56
C ALA A 173 17.29 5.20 -0.24
N THR A 174 16.43 5.12 -1.26
CA THR A 174 15.01 4.81 -1.09
C THR A 174 14.78 3.32 -1.25
N VAL A 175 14.19 2.68 -0.24
CA VAL A 175 13.79 1.27 -0.27
C VAL A 175 12.28 1.17 -0.14
N TYR A 176 11.65 0.39 -1.01
CA TYR A 176 10.23 0.04 -0.92
C TYR A 176 10.06 -1.43 -0.61
N VAL A 177 9.36 -1.75 0.49
CA VAL A 177 9.04 -3.12 0.93
C VAL A 177 7.59 -3.42 0.59
N ALA A 178 7.35 -4.48 -0.20
CA ALA A 178 6.03 -4.84 -0.67
C ALA A 178 5.94 -6.30 -1.13
N ASP A 179 4.72 -6.79 -1.39
CA ASP A 179 4.41 -8.21 -1.60
C ASP A 179 4.01 -8.58 -3.03
N SER A 180 4.00 -7.63 -3.98
CA SER A 180 3.49 -7.94 -5.32
C SER A 180 4.45 -7.56 -6.45
N PRO A 181 4.39 -8.25 -7.62
CA PRO A 181 5.15 -7.89 -8.81
C PRO A 181 4.91 -6.45 -9.28
N ARG A 182 3.68 -5.94 -9.16
CA ARG A 182 3.34 -4.55 -9.50
C ARG A 182 4.03 -3.54 -8.58
N ASP A 183 4.24 -3.90 -7.31
CA ASP A 183 4.98 -3.07 -6.38
C ASP A 183 6.48 -3.02 -6.72
N VAL A 184 7.06 -4.14 -7.17
CA VAL A 184 8.42 -4.19 -7.70
C VAL A 184 8.57 -3.28 -8.92
N GLU A 185 7.61 -3.33 -9.85
CA GLU A 185 7.56 -2.42 -11.00
C GLU A 185 7.43 -0.95 -10.57
N ALA A 186 6.59 -0.68 -9.56
CA ALA A 186 6.39 0.66 -9.02
C ALA A 186 7.68 1.19 -8.35
N ALA A 187 8.41 0.36 -7.61
CA ALA A 187 9.71 0.71 -7.04
C ALA A 187 10.69 1.14 -8.14
N ARG A 188 10.85 0.30 -9.18
CA ARG A 188 11.71 0.58 -10.32
C ARG A 188 11.31 1.86 -11.05
N ALA A 189 10.02 2.04 -11.33
CA ALA A 189 9.50 3.23 -12.01
C ALA A 189 9.65 4.52 -11.18
N GLY A 190 9.62 4.39 -9.86
CA GLY A 190 9.83 5.49 -8.91
C GLY A 190 11.29 5.74 -8.55
N GLY A 191 12.23 4.89 -9.02
CA GLY A 191 13.65 4.99 -8.73
C GLY A 191 13.99 4.55 -7.30
N ALA A 192 13.39 3.49 -6.78
CA ALA A 192 13.71 2.93 -5.46
C ALA A 192 14.21 1.50 -5.57
N ARG A 193 15.00 1.06 -4.60
CA ARG A 193 15.33 -0.35 -4.42
C ARG A 193 14.08 -1.09 -3.90
N SER A 194 13.83 -2.27 -4.41
CA SER A 194 12.71 -3.12 -4.01
C SER A 194 13.16 -4.27 -3.13
N LEU A 195 12.63 -4.35 -1.92
CA LEU A 195 12.68 -5.55 -1.09
C LEU A 195 11.29 -6.21 -1.14
N ALA A 196 11.16 -7.27 -1.91
CA ALA A 196 9.90 -7.96 -2.02
C ALA A 196 9.73 -9.01 -0.91
N VAL A 197 8.52 -9.18 -0.43
CA VAL A 197 8.18 -10.13 0.64
C VAL A 197 7.10 -11.07 0.13
N ALA A 198 7.35 -12.38 0.15
CA ALA A 198 6.40 -13.38 -0.33
C ALA A 198 5.28 -13.69 0.69
N SER A 199 4.83 -12.68 1.41
CA SER A 199 3.74 -12.74 2.40
C SER A 199 2.35 -12.55 1.77
N GLY A 200 2.30 -12.08 0.52
CA GLY A 200 1.09 -11.88 -0.24
C GLY A 200 0.67 -13.10 -1.06
N ARG A 201 0.20 -12.84 -2.27
CA ARG A 201 -0.25 -13.90 -3.18
C ARG A 201 0.85 -14.36 -4.16
N ALA A 202 1.85 -13.53 -4.37
CA ALA A 202 2.96 -13.85 -5.26
C ALA A 202 3.98 -14.74 -4.56
N SER A 203 4.47 -15.73 -5.29
CA SER A 203 5.58 -16.56 -4.84
C SER A 203 6.91 -15.80 -4.89
N SER A 204 7.90 -16.28 -4.15
CA SER A 204 9.26 -15.73 -4.22
C SER A 204 9.85 -15.80 -5.65
N ALA A 205 9.45 -16.77 -6.47
CA ALA A 205 9.88 -16.87 -7.86
C ALA A 205 9.30 -15.74 -8.70
N GLU A 206 7.99 -15.51 -8.64
CA GLU A 206 7.33 -14.42 -9.37
C GLU A 206 7.87 -13.04 -8.97
N LEU A 207 8.21 -12.84 -7.70
CA LEU A 207 8.81 -11.58 -7.24
C LEU A 207 10.23 -11.37 -7.78
N ARG A 208 11.05 -12.46 -7.87
CA ARG A 208 12.38 -12.40 -8.51
C ARG A 208 12.26 -12.15 -10.01
N ASP A 209 11.34 -12.82 -10.67
CA ASP A 209 11.09 -12.67 -12.12
C ASP A 209 10.59 -11.25 -12.46
N ALA A 210 9.89 -10.59 -11.54
CA ALA A 210 9.53 -9.18 -11.66
C ALA A 210 10.72 -8.23 -11.51
N GLY A 211 11.88 -8.72 -11.07
CA GLY A 211 13.13 -7.96 -10.93
C GLY A 211 13.27 -7.27 -9.57
N ALA A 212 12.78 -7.88 -8.49
CA ALA A 212 13.03 -7.41 -7.14
C ALA A 212 14.54 -7.47 -6.81
N ASP A 213 15.08 -6.40 -6.18
CA ASP A 213 16.50 -6.35 -5.80
C ASP A 213 16.82 -7.37 -4.69
N ALA A 214 15.85 -7.66 -3.83
CA ALA A 214 15.91 -8.77 -2.87
C ALA A 214 14.50 -9.33 -2.61
N VAL A 215 14.45 -10.61 -2.20
CA VAL A 215 13.18 -11.29 -1.87
C VAL A 215 13.35 -12.03 -0.55
N LEU A 216 12.48 -11.73 0.42
CA LEU A 216 12.33 -12.46 1.67
C LEU A 216 11.07 -13.32 1.63
N PRO A 217 11.03 -14.46 2.33
CA PRO A 217 9.82 -15.27 2.44
C PRO A 217 8.73 -14.56 3.25
N ASP A 218 9.13 -13.87 4.31
CA ASP A 218 8.31 -13.05 5.20
C ASP A 218 9.18 -12.02 5.95
N LEU A 219 8.62 -11.34 6.95
CA LEU A 219 9.34 -10.34 7.75
C LEU A 219 9.87 -10.89 9.09
N THR A 220 9.94 -12.20 9.28
CA THR A 220 10.41 -12.82 10.55
C THR A 220 11.93 -12.77 10.74
N ASP A 221 12.68 -12.31 9.73
CA ASP A 221 14.11 -12.03 9.82
C ASP A 221 14.41 -10.52 9.70
N PRO A 222 14.25 -9.73 10.78
CA PRO A 222 14.60 -8.31 10.76
C PRO A 222 16.08 -8.04 10.48
N ALA A 223 16.97 -9.00 10.75
CA ALA A 223 18.40 -8.84 10.48
C ALA A 223 18.69 -8.86 8.98
N ALA A 224 18.08 -9.76 8.21
CA ALA A 224 18.18 -9.77 6.77
C ALA A 224 17.61 -8.49 6.13
N LEU A 225 16.45 -8.01 6.66
CA LEU A 225 15.85 -6.75 6.24
C LEU A 225 16.79 -5.55 6.48
N THR A 226 17.31 -5.40 7.70
CA THR A 226 18.18 -4.27 8.06
C THR A 226 19.50 -4.33 7.31
N ALA A 227 20.06 -5.51 7.10
CA ALA A 227 21.26 -5.70 6.29
C ALA A 227 21.05 -5.21 4.85
N PHE A 228 19.91 -5.51 4.22
CA PHE A 228 19.59 -4.99 2.89
C PHE A 228 19.46 -3.46 2.86
N ILE A 229 18.83 -2.87 3.89
CA ILE A 229 18.65 -1.41 3.98
C ILE A 229 20.00 -0.70 4.10
N THR A 230 20.89 -1.22 4.96
CA THR A 230 22.20 -0.62 5.28
C THR A 230 23.30 -0.99 4.31
N ALA A 231 23.10 -2.00 3.45
CA ALA A 231 24.05 -2.34 2.41
C ALA A 231 24.25 -1.15 1.48
N ASP A 232 25.52 -0.81 1.27
CA ASP A 232 25.90 0.23 0.30
C ASP A 232 25.44 -0.23 -1.09
N PRO A 233 24.59 0.52 -1.77
CA PRO A 233 24.13 0.09 -3.09
C PRO A 233 25.27 0.15 -4.07
N ALA A 234 25.71 -1.03 -4.56
CA ALA A 234 26.79 -1.18 -5.56
C ALA A 234 26.51 -0.40 -6.86
#